data_3200908412097a81615d75b5ee69fe7a
#
_entry.id   3200908412097a81615d75b5ee69fe7a
#
_cell.length_a   1.000
_cell.length_b   1.000
_cell.length_c   1.000
_cell.angle_alpha   90.00
_cell.angle_beta   90.00
_cell.angle_gamma   90.00
#
_symmetry.space_group_name_H-M   'P 1'
#
loop_
_entity.id
_entity.type
_entity.pdbx_description
1 polymer ?
#
loop_
_entity_poly.entity_id
_entity_poly.type
_entity_poly.pdbx_seq_one_letter_code
_entity_poly.pdbx_strand_id
1 'polypeptide(L)'
;MRKSFFCAMVALLTLALTGCSEDWIEEQLAGCQASFIADAYGIGYSLKNENGDRTTTFKEGENIIFDVTIINSTGYELHLADERGILMGIMSVFRSDGEYVGNPFQSASTTSELRWITVEAHGRLHWSYPWIYDKRYAHDDRYDSSTSFSTKVLSPVAPLPKGAYYVMMKYKVMYHIVDNPTPGGGTKGSNDIELRIPFTVE
;
A
#
# COMPACT_ATOMS: atom_id res chain seq x y z
N MET A 1 3.46 47.53 26.30
CA MET A 1 2.49 46.43 26.17
C MET A 1 2.29 45.83 24.75
N ARG A 2 2.91 46.36 23.65
CA ARG A 2 2.71 45.81 22.27
C ARG A 2 3.66 44.67 21.86
N LYS A 3 4.79 44.48 22.56
CA LYS A 3 5.78 43.44 22.21
C LYS A 3 5.43 42.02 22.68
N SER A 4 4.67 41.90 23.77
CA SER A 4 4.28 40.58 24.32
C SER A 4 3.18 39.87 23.51
N PHE A 5 2.34 40.63 22.78
CA PHE A 5 1.28 40.07 21.95
C PHE A 5 1.82 39.40 20.67
N PHE A 6 2.92 39.93 20.14
CA PHE A 6 3.51 39.40 18.91
C PHE A 6 4.22 38.05 19.15
N CYS A 7 4.89 37.86 20.28
CA CYS A 7 5.49 36.56 20.63
C CYS A 7 4.47 35.46 20.88
N ALA A 8 3.33 35.80 21.51
CA ALA A 8 2.27 34.83 21.75
C ALA A 8 1.57 34.38 20.44
N MET A 9 1.42 35.29 19.48
CA MET A 9 0.79 35.00 18.20
C MET A 9 1.72 34.14 17.30
N VAL A 10 3.03 34.39 17.34
CA VAL A 10 4.01 33.55 16.62
C VAL A 10 4.12 32.16 17.22
N ALA A 11 4.08 32.03 18.55
CA ALA A 11 4.08 30.74 19.24
C ALA A 11 2.80 29.92 18.97
N LEU A 12 1.63 30.58 18.86
CA LEU A 12 0.39 29.91 18.46
C LEU A 12 0.38 29.48 16.97
N LEU A 13 0.98 30.29 16.10
CA LEU A 13 1.10 29.90 14.68
C LEU A 13 2.08 28.72 14.46
N THR A 14 3.14 28.64 15.26
CA THR A 14 4.08 27.51 15.15
C THR A 14 3.50 26.20 15.72
N LEU A 15 2.63 26.27 16.72
CA LEU A 15 1.91 25.10 17.24
C LEU A 15 0.82 24.62 16.27
N ALA A 16 0.27 25.48 15.44
CA ALA A 16 -0.74 25.09 14.42
C ALA A 16 -0.11 24.45 13.16
N LEU A 17 1.22 24.58 12.95
CA LEU A 17 1.93 24.02 11.81
C LEU A 17 2.59 22.65 12.11
N THR A 18 2.56 22.20 13.36
CA THR A 18 2.94 20.84 13.75
C THR A 18 1.72 19.90 13.85
N GLY A 19 0.65 20.19 13.11
CA GLY A 19 -0.43 19.24 12.86
C GLY A 19 0.20 17.99 12.27
N CYS A 20 0.12 16.90 13.00
CA CYS A 20 0.88 15.68 12.81
C CYS A 20 0.73 15.18 11.37
N SER A 21 1.84 14.88 10.71
CA SER A 21 1.85 14.16 9.44
C SER A 21 1.03 12.87 9.52
N GLU A 22 0.94 12.28 10.70
CA GLU A 22 0.14 11.09 11.01
C GLU A 22 -1.36 11.35 10.84
N ASP A 23 -1.92 12.43 11.41
CA ASP A 23 -3.36 12.76 11.28
C ASP A 23 -3.77 12.91 9.81
N TRP A 24 -2.92 13.52 8.99
CA TRP A 24 -3.18 13.65 7.57
C TRP A 24 -3.15 12.29 6.86
N ILE A 25 -2.20 11.41 7.19
CA ILE A 25 -2.14 10.05 6.65
C ILE A 25 -3.39 9.26 7.07
N GLU A 26 -3.79 9.35 8.35
CA GLU A 26 -4.99 8.70 8.85
C GLU A 26 -6.23 9.12 8.07
N GLU A 27 -6.40 10.41 7.81
CA GLU A 27 -7.51 10.93 6.99
C GLU A 27 -7.49 10.35 5.57
N GLN A 28 -6.31 10.30 4.95
CA GLN A 28 -6.16 9.77 3.58
C GLN A 28 -6.41 8.25 3.50
N LEU A 29 -6.12 7.52 4.56
CA LEU A 29 -6.35 6.08 4.67
C LEU A 29 -7.68 5.73 5.35
N ALA A 30 -8.45 6.73 5.76
CA ALA A 30 -9.78 6.53 6.35
C ALA A 30 -10.66 5.69 5.41
N GLY A 31 -11.16 4.60 5.93
CA GLY A 31 -11.96 3.66 5.15
C GLY A 31 -11.15 2.54 4.47
N CYS A 32 -9.83 2.49 4.53
CA CYS A 32 -9.09 1.26 4.27
C CYS A 32 -9.45 0.21 5.35
N GLN A 33 -9.52 -1.07 4.96
CA GLN A 33 -9.88 -2.14 5.90
C GLN A 33 -8.70 -2.51 6.81
N ALA A 34 -7.48 -2.25 6.38
CA ALA A 34 -6.28 -2.30 7.18
C ALA A 34 -5.32 -1.18 6.76
N SER A 35 -4.58 -0.62 7.71
CA SER A 35 -3.59 0.42 7.44
C SER A 35 -2.37 0.27 8.33
N PHE A 36 -1.24 0.73 7.83
CA PHE A 36 0.00 0.95 8.57
C PHE A 36 0.38 2.43 8.41
N ILE A 37 0.76 3.06 9.51
CA ILE A 37 1.16 4.47 9.52
C ILE A 37 2.51 4.58 10.22
N ALA A 38 3.41 5.33 9.59
CA ALA A 38 4.69 5.76 10.13
C ALA A 38 4.85 7.25 9.89
N ASP A 39 5.81 7.90 10.53
CA ASP A 39 6.03 9.35 10.47
C ASP A 39 6.13 9.89 9.02
N ALA A 40 6.71 9.10 8.12
CA ALA A 40 7.01 9.52 6.75
C ALA A 40 6.00 9.03 5.72
N TYR A 41 5.26 7.96 5.99
CA TYR A 41 4.38 7.34 5.01
C TYR A 41 3.32 6.45 5.65
N GLY A 42 2.25 6.23 4.87
CA GLY A 42 1.21 5.28 5.22
C GLY A 42 0.95 4.28 4.10
N ILE A 43 0.50 3.09 4.49
CA ILE A 43 0.04 2.06 3.56
C ILE A 43 -1.39 1.69 3.93
N GLY A 44 -2.32 1.83 2.99
CA GLY A 44 -3.70 1.40 3.10
C GLY A 44 -3.94 0.16 2.26
N TYR A 45 -4.74 -0.77 2.79
CA TYR A 45 -5.08 -2.01 2.13
C TYR A 45 -6.57 -2.30 2.24
N SER A 46 -7.17 -2.71 1.14
CA SER A 46 -8.59 -3.05 1.08
C SER A 46 -8.86 -4.19 0.12
N LEU A 47 -9.94 -4.90 0.36
CA LEU A 47 -10.54 -5.84 -0.59
C LEU A 47 -11.79 -5.19 -1.18
N LYS A 48 -11.97 -5.31 -2.49
CA LYS A 48 -13.12 -4.78 -3.22
C LYS A 48 -13.79 -5.88 -4.04
N ASN A 49 -15.08 -5.73 -4.24
CA ASN A 49 -15.82 -6.53 -5.20
C ASN A 49 -15.67 -5.99 -6.64
N GLU A 50 -16.30 -6.65 -7.60
CA GLU A 50 -16.26 -6.25 -9.02
C GLU A 50 -16.95 -4.91 -9.30
N ASN A 51 -17.78 -4.40 -8.37
CA ASN A 51 -18.38 -3.06 -8.45
C ASN A 51 -17.46 -1.96 -7.90
N GLY A 52 -16.31 -2.34 -7.30
CA GLY A 52 -15.39 -1.41 -6.63
C GLY A 52 -15.74 -1.11 -5.17
N ASP A 53 -16.78 -1.75 -4.62
CA ASP A 53 -17.18 -1.57 -3.23
C ASP A 53 -16.24 -2.34 -2.30
N ARG A 54 -15.80 -1.71 -1.22
CA ARG A 54 -15.02 -2.37 -0.16
C ARG A 54 -15.90 -3.37 0.59
N THR A 55 -15.46 -4.61 0.67
CA THR A 55 -16.19 -5.68 1.34
C THR A 55 -15.26 -6.74 1.93
N THR A 56 -15.75 -7.49 2.90
CA THR A 56 -15.13 -8.69 3.44
C THR A 56 -15.99 -9.94 3.20
N THR A 57 -17.07 -9.80 2.43
CA THR A 57 -17.94 -10.90 2.05
C THR A 57 -18.10 -10.90 0.54
N PHE A 58 -17.76 -12.01 -0.09
CA PHE A 58 -17.80 -12.21 -1.54
C PHE A 58 -18.73 -13.37 -1.88
N LYS A 59 -19.34 -13.31 -3.05
CA LYS A 59 -20.12 -14.43 -3.58
C LYS A 59 -19.19 -15.46 -4.20
N GLU A 60 -19.58 -16.72 -4.17
CA GLU A 60 -18.88 -17.77 -4.93
C GLU A 60 -18.81 -17.41 -6.42
N GLY A 61 -17.64 -17.48 -6.99
CA GLY A 61 -17.38 -17.11 -8.38
C GLY A 61 -17.05 -15.63 -8.62
N GLU A 62 -17.28 -14.76 -7.64
CA GLU A 62 -16.94 -13.34 -7.72
C GLU A 62 -15.42 -13.14 -7.65
N ASN A 63 -14.91 -12.20 -8.45
CA ASN A 63 -13.50 -11.83 -8.39
C ASN A 63 -13.23 -10.92 -7.19
N ILE A 64 -12.13 -11.16 -6.50
CA ILE A 64 -11.68 -10.35 -5.36
C ILE A 64 -10.59 -9.42 -5.85
N ILE A 65 -10.75 -8.12 -5.61
CA ILE A 65 -9.81 -7.10 -6.03
C ILE A 65 -9.03 -6.62 -4.81
N PHE A 66 -7.72 -6.79 -4.86
CA PHE A 66 -6.77 -6.36 -3.84
C PHE A 66 -6.35 -4.92 -4.16
N ASP A 67 -6.62 -4.00 -3.26
CA ASP A 67 -6.46 -2.57 -3.46
C ASP A 67 -5.46 -2.01 -2.44
N VAL A 68 -4.37 -1.44 -2.93
CA VAL A 68 -3.26 -0.93 -2.10
C VAL A 68 -3.00 0.53 -2.43
N THR A 69 -2.83 1.33 -1.40
CA THR A 69 -2.43 2.74 -1.51
C THR A 69 -1.21 2.98 -0.63
N ILE A 70 -0.19 3.64 -1.17
CA ILE A 70 0.92 4.21 -0.40
C ILE A 70 0.82 5.73 -0.46
N ILE A 71 1.05 6.37 0.67
CA ILE A 71 1.03 7.82 0.82
C ILE A 71 2.35 8.28 1.41
N ASN A 72 2.97 9.26 0.79
CA ASN A 72 4.14 9.96 1.31
C ASN A 72 3.70 11.27 1.97
N SER A 73 3.91 11.41 3.28
CA SER A 73 3.58 12.62 4.03
C SER A 73 4.68 13.67 4.04
N THR A 74 5.85 13.32 3.53
CA THR A 74 7.01 14.21 3.56
C THR A 74 7.03 15.19 2.38
N GLY A 75 7.70 16.32 2.56
CA GLY A 75 7.99 17.27 1.47
C GLY A 75 9.09 16.82 0.52
N TYR A 76 9.52 15.56 0.58
CA TYR A 76 10.62 14.99 -0.19
C TYR A 76 10.17 13.70 -0.88
N GLU A 77 10.91 13.30 -1.90
CA GLU A 77 10.71 12.01 -2.55
C GLU A 77 11.01 10.86 -1.58
N LEU A 78 10.11 9.88 -1.55
CA LEU A 78 10.23 8.68 -0.74
C LEU A 78 10.52 7.48 -1.64
N HIS A 79 11.58 6.78 -1.36
CA HIS A 79 11.89 5.50 -1.99
C HIS A 79 11.60 4.36 -1.02
N LEU A 80 10.80 3.39 -1.44
CA LEU A 80 10.55 2.15 -0.70
C LEU A 80 11.24 1.00 -1.42
N ALA A 81 12.05 0.24 -0.70
CA ALA A 81 12.71 -0.92 -1.27
C ALA A 81 11.73 -2.07 -1.43
N ASP A 82 11.59 -2.51 -2.65
CA ASP A 82 10.84 -3.72 -3.01
C ASP A 82 11.81 -4.91 -3.13
N GLU A 83 12.25 -5.44 -1.99
CA GLU A 83 13.05 -6.68 -1.95
C GLU A 83 12.19 -7.89 -2.29
N ARG A 84 11.82 -8.09 -3.53
CA ARG A 84 11.04 -9.23 -4.04
C ARG A 84 9.51 -9.11 -3.92
N GLY A 85 9.02 -7.94 -4.16
CA GLY A 85 7.58 -7.80 -4.36
C GLY A 85 6.84 -7.57 -3.07
N ILE A 86 6.97 -6.33 -2.51
CA ILE A 86 5.87 -5.78 -1.70
C ILE A 86 4.54 -6.21 -2.30
N LEU A 87 4.43 -6.22 -3.63
CA LEU A 87 3.27 -6.69 -4.37
C LEU A 87 2.92 -8.16 -4.15
N MET A 88 3.91 -9.04 -4.20
CA MET A 88 3.65 -10.49 -4.11
C MET A 88 3.36 -10.92 -2.68
N GLY A 89 3.99 -10.28 -1.70
CA GLY A 89 3.75 -10.56 -0.27
C GLY A 89 2.43 -9.99 0.24
N ILE A 90 2.04 -8.80 -0.25
CA ILE A 90 0.85 -8.06 0.20
C ILE A 90 -0.46 -8.82 -0.11
N MET A 91 -0.50 -9.58 -1.20
CA MET A 91 -1.73 -10.19 -1.70
C MET A 91 -1.79 -11.70 -1.42
N SER A 92 -1.05 -12.19 -0.44
CA SER A 92 -1.07 -13.60 -0.06
C SER A 92 -2.37 -13.96 0.65
N VAL A 93 -3.06 -14.96 0.11
CA VAL A 93 -4.34 -15.47 0.62
C VAL A 93 -4.07 -16.76 1.40
N PHE A 94 -4.70 -16.84 2.57
CA PHE A 94 -4.65 -18.00 3.45
C PHE A 94 -6.07 -18.41 3.82
N ARG A 95 -6.30 -19.69 4.07
CA ARG A 95 -7.49 -20.18 4.77
C ARG A 95 -7.48 -19.73 6.23
N SER A 96 -8.62 -19.76 6.87
CA SER A 96 -8.75 -19.38 8.29
C SER A 96 -7.87 -20.22 9.22
N ASP A 97 -7.54 -21.46 8.85
CA ASP A 97 -6.64 -22.39 9.57
C ASP A 97 -5.14 -22.13 9.33
N GLY A 98 -4.80 -21.19 8.43
CA GLY A 98 -3.43 -20.79 8.11
C GLY A 98 -2.83 -21.47 6.87
N GLU A 99 -3.59 -22.32 6.18
CA GLU A 99 -3.15 -22.90 4.90
C GLU A 99 -2.98 -21.81 3.84
N TYR A 100 -1.80 -21.73 3.22
CA TYR A 100 -1.55 -20.82 2.11
C TYR A 100 -2.26 -21.29 0.85
N VAL A 101 -3.08 -20.41 0.26
CA VAL A 101 -3.88 -20.69 -0.93
C VAL A 101 -3.19 -20.19 -2.20
N GLY A 102 -2.52 -19.04 -2.13
CA GLY A 102 -1.85 -18.45 -3.27
C GLY A 102 -1.86 -16.92 -3.22
N ASN A 103 -1.50 -16.32 -4.35
CA ASN A 103 -1.61 -14.88 -4.61
C ASN A 103 -1.96 -14.64 -6.07
N PRO A 104 -2.41 -13.43 -6.47
CA PRO A 104 -2.77 -13.13 -7.86
C PRO A 104 -1.57 -13.17 -8.84
N PHE A 105 -0.35 -13.34 -8.37
CA PHE A 105 0.89 -13.32 -9.17
C PHE A 105 1.64 -14.66 -9.11
N GLN A 106 1.00 -15.77 -9.32
CA GLN A 106 1.51 -17.13 -9.02
C GLN A 106 2.84 -17.53 -9.67
N SER A 107 3.38 -16.79 -10.60
CA SER A 107 4.67 -17.15 -11.22
C SER A 107 5.43 -16.01 -11.87
N ALA A 108 5.39 -14.84 -11.30
CA ALA A 108 6.36 -13.85 -11.74
C ALA A 108 7.76 -14.39 -11.44
N SER A 109 8.51 -14.73 -12.48
CA SER A 109 9.94 -15.00 -12.35
C SER A 109 10.59 -13.76 -11.75
N THR A 110 10.91 -13.82 -10.48
CA THR A 110 11.56 -12.74 -9.77
C THR A 110 12.99 -12.68 -10.25
N THR A 111 13.30 -11.80 -11.20
CA THR A 111 14.66 -11.33 -11.36
C THR A 111 15.04 -10.63 -10.05
N SER A 112 16.16 -11.01 -9.48
CA SER A 112 16.65 -10.59 -8.16
C SER A 112 17.14 -9.14 -8.09
N GLU A 113 16.59 -8.25 -8.88
CA GLU A 113 16.94 -6.83 -8.85
C GLU A 113 16.13 -6.12 -7.78
N LEU A 114 16.85 -5.50 -6.85
CA LEU A 114 16.26 -4.58 -5.88
C LEU A 114 15.59 -3.45 -6.67
N ARG A 115 14.28 -3.38 -6.63
CA ARG A 115 13.54 -2.28 -7.24
C ARG A 115 13.12 -1.31 -6.14
N TRP A 116 13.20 -0.03 -6.45
CA TRP A 116 12.67 1.01 -5.62
C TRP A 116 11.32 1.46 -6.14
N ILE A 117 10.36 1.58 -5.24
CA ILE A 117 9.11 2.24 -5.50
C ILE A 117 9.31 3.70 -5.09
N THR A 118 9.13 4.61 -6.02
CA THR A 118 9.26 6.05 -5.76
C THR A 118 7.88 6.65 -5.56
N VAL A 119 7.71 7.40 -4.47
CA VAL A 119 6.51 8.18 -4.17
C VAL A 119 6.92 9.64 -4.05
N GLU A 120 6.41 10.48 -4.92
CA GLU A 120 6.67 11.91 -4.94
C GLU A 120 6.35 12.59 -3.59
N ALA A 121 6.93 13.77 -3.34
CA ALA A 121 6.63 14.58 -2.17
C ALA A 121 5.13 14.83 -2.03
N HIS A 122 4.56 14.53 -0.85
CA HIS A 122 3.11 14.59 -0.59
C HIS A 122 2.27 13.79 -1.59
N GLY A 123 2.91 12.83 -2.27
CA GLY A 123 2.32 12.03 -3.33
C GLY A 123 1.61 10.78 -2.82
N ARG A 124 0.94 10.14 -3.77
CA ARG A 124 0.23 8.87 -3.58
C ARG A 124 0.58 7.94 -4.72
N LEU A 125 0.73 6.66 -4.41
CA LEU A 125 0.68 5.58 -5.37
C LEU A 125 -0.48 4.66 -5.04
N HIS A 126 -1.17 4.23 -6.07
CA HIS A 126 -2.28 3.32 -5.95
C HIS A 126 -2.11 2.18 -6.96
N TRP A 127 -2.44 0.97 -6.57
CA TRP A 127 -2.58 -0.17 -7.47
C TRP A 127 -3.66 -1.11 -6.98
N SER A 128 -4.29 -1.78 -7.93
CA SER A 128 -5.28 -2.82 -7.68
C SER A 128 -5.04 -4.02 -8.59
N TYR A 129 -5.21 -5.23 -8.03
CA TYR A 129 -5.08 -6.47 -8.78
C TYR A 129 -6.22 -7.43 -8.43
N PRO A 130 -6.90 -7.97 -9.44
CA PRO A 130 -7.90 -9.00 -9.22
C PRO A 130 -7.26 -10.37 -8.95
N TRP A 131 -7.93 -11.21 -8.17
CA TRP A 131 -7.52 -12.60 -7.91
C TRP A 131 -7.35 -13.38 -9.21
N ILE A 132 -8.35 -13.31 -10.10
CA ILE A 132 -8.24 -13.77 -11.48
C ILE A 132 -7.96 -12.54 -12.33
N TYR A 133 -6.85 -12.55 -13.06
CA TYR A 133 -6.48 -11.39 -13.87
C TYR A 133 -7.58 -10.96 -14.83
N ASP A 134 -8.00 -9.74 -14.68
CA ASP A 134 -8.90 -9.02 -15.58
C ASP A 134 -8.45 -7.57 -15.66
N LYS A 135 -8.10 -7.12 -16.86
CA LYS A 135 -7.62 -5.76 -17.11
C LYS A 135 -8.59 -4.65 -16.70
N ARG A 136 -9.88 -4.98 -16.56
CA ARG A 136 -10.90 -4.01 -16.12
C ARG A 136 -10.71 -3.59 -14.67
N TYR A 137 -10.11 -4.47 -13.86
CA TYR A 137 -9.91 -4.29 -12.42
C TYR A 137 -8.45 -4.11 -12.03
N ALA A 138 -7.53 -4.35 -12.99
CA ALA A 138 -6.11 -4.15 -12.76
C ALA A 138 -5.72 -2.70 -13.00
N HIS A 139 -5.05 -2.09 -12.03
CA HIS A 139 -4.51 -0.74 -12.11
C HIS A 139 -3.17 -0.67 -11.39
N ASP A 140 -2.23 0.12 -11.91
CA ASP A 140 -0.93 0.28 -11.30
C ASP A 140 -0.28 1.63 -11.68
N ASP A 141 -0.31 2.59 -10.78
CA ASP A 141 0.28 3.93 -10.97
C ASP A 141 1.80 3.91 -11.21
N ARG A 142 2.48 2.80 -10.88
CA ARG A 142 3.94 2.69 -11.04
C ARG A 142 4.37 2.40 -12.47
N TYR A 143 3.44 2.00 -13.31
CA TYR A 143 3.69 1.65 -14.70
C TYR A 143 2.85 2.55 -15.60
N ASP A 144 3.53 3.31 -16.45
CA ASP A 144 2.86 3.98 -17.56
C ASP A 144 2.11 2.93 -18.40
N SER A 145 0.89 3.25 -18.81
CA SER A 145 0.04 2.40 -19.64
C SER A 145 0.71 1.94 -20.96
N SER A 146 1.82 2.56 -21.33
CA SER A 146 2.65 2.20 -22.49
C SER A 146 3.67 1.09 -22.17
N THR A 147 4.09 0.93 -20.95
CA THR A 147 4.92 -0.18 -20.48
C THR A 147 4.00 -1.33 -20.10
N SER A 148 3.64 -2.15 -21.10
CA SER A 148 2.89 -3.38 -20.85
C SER A 148 3.56 -4.12 -19.69
N PHE A 149 2.88 -4.19 -18.57
CA PHE A 149 3.12 -5.21 -17.56
C PHE A 149 3.25 -6.51 -18.36
N SER A 150 4.44 -7.09 -18.37
CA SER A 150 4.68 -8.30 -19.14
C SER A 150 3.68 -9.34 -18.67
N THR A 151 2.62 -9.53 -19.39
CA THR A 151 1.38 -10.22 -19.07
C THR A 151 1.52 -11.74 -18.94
N LYS A 152 2.68 -12.22 -18.55
CA LYS A 152 2.89 -13.58 -18.03
C LYS A 152 2.80 -13.63 -16.49
N VAL A 153 2.03 -12.76 -15.90
CA VAL A 153 1.57 -12.97 -14.54
C VAL A 153 0.52 -14.08 -14.61
N LEU A 154 0.91 -15.30 -14.25
CA LEU A 154 -0.03 -16.39 -14.14
C LEU A 154 -0.90 -16.16 -12.91
N SER A 155 -2.04 -15.55 -13.11
CA SER A 155 -3.09 -15.47 -12.09
C SER A 155 -3.68 -16.85 -11.82
N PRO A 156 -4.30 -17.06 -10.65
CA PRO A 156 -5.17 -18.20 -10.41
C PRO A 156 -6.20 -18.35 -11.53
N VAL A 157 -6.48 -19.58 -11.93
CA VAL A 157 -7.40 -19.87 -13.05
C VAL A 157 -8.85 -20.03 -12.60
N ALA A 158 -9.10 -20.01 -11.29
CA ALA A 158 -10.43 -20.20 -10.71
C ALA A 158 -10.66 -19.25 -9.52
N PRO A 159 -11.90 -18.81 -9.29
CA PRO A 159 -12.29 -18.13 -8.08
C PRO A 159 -12.00 -18.95 -6.83
N LEU A 160 -11.91 -18.26 -5.69
CA LEU A 160 -11.82 -18.94 -4.40
C LEU A 160 -13.11 -19.71 -4.11
N PRO A 161 -13.03 -20.96 -3.65
CA PRO A 161 -14.20 -21.70 -3.21
C PRO A 161 -14.80 -21.10 -1.93
N LYS A 162 -16.03 -21.47 -1.60
CA LYS A 162 -16.68 -21.08 -0.35
C LYS A 162 -15.81 -21.39 0.85
N GLY A 163 -15.74 -20.44 1.78
CA GLY A 163 -14.93 -20.61 2.98
C GLY A 163 -14.54 -19.31 3.65
N ALA A 164 -13.85 -19.43 4.77
CA ALA A 164 -13.28 -18.33 5.51
C ALA A 164 -11.77 -18.23 5.22
N TYR A 165 -11.34 -17.01 4.94
CA TYR A 165 -9.99 -16.68 4.49
C TYR A 165 -9.46 -15.44 5.19
N TYR A 166 -8.20 -15.17 4.99
CA TYR A 166 -7.62 -13.86 5.22
C TYR A 166 -6.52 -13.58 4.20
N VAL A 167 -6.33 -12.31 3.91
CA VAL A 167 -5.12 -11.82 3.27
C VAL A 167 -4.19 -11.31 4.34
N MET A 168 -2.89 -11.49 4.14
CA MET A 168 -1.87 -11.02 5.06
C MET A 168 -0.70 -10.45 4.29
N MET A 169 -0.32 -9.24 4.67
CA MET A 169 0.96 -8.64 4.36
C MET A 169 1.82 -8.68 5.61
N LYS A 170 2.94 -9.40 5.55
CA LYS A 170 3.95 -9.35 6.59
C LYS A 170 5.30 -9.12 5.95
N TYR A 171 5.82 -7.92 6.11
CA TYR A 171 7.01 -7.50 5.38
C TYR A 171 7.82 -6.44 6.13
N LYS A 172 9.15 -6.50 5.98
CA LYS A 172 10.04 -5.45 6.43
C LYS A 172 10.30 -4.47 5.27
N VAL A 173 9.69 -3.30 5.35
CA VAL A 173 9.87 -2.24 4.36
C VAL A 173 11.07 -1.39 4.72
N MET A 174 12.08 -1.36 3.87
CA MET A 174 13.15 -0.37 3.95
C MET A 174 12.73 0.87 3.18
N TYR A 175 13.01 2.04 3.74
CA TYR A 175 12.71 3.31 3.10
C TYR A 175 13.90 4.26 3.09
N HIS A 176 13.88 5.18 2.13
CA HIS A 176 14.83 6.25 1.99
C HIS A 176 14.09 7.54 1.59
N ILE A 177 14.19 8.57 2.41
CA ILE A 177 13.67 9.92 2.14
C ILE A 177 14.82 10.72 1.55
N VAL A 178 14.62 11.31 0.37
CA VAL A 178 15.63 12.09 -0.35
C VAL A 178 15.59 13.55 0.14
N ASP A 179 15.84 13.76 1.43
CA ASP A 179 15.86 15.08 2.07
C ASP A 179 17.23 15.79 1.95
N ASN A 180 18.21 15.13 1.37
CA ASN A 180 19.55 15.68 1.12
C ASN A 180 19.98 15.39 -0.33
N PRO A 181 20.30 16.44 -1.15
CA PRO A 181 20.64 16.29 -2.55
C PRO A 181 22.04 15.67 -2.81
N THR A 182 22.82 15.38 -1.77
CA THR A 182 24.10 14.68 -1.96
C THR A 182 23.88 13.22 -2.37
N PRO A 183 24.66 12.66 -3.31
CA PRO A 183 24.53 11.28 -3.73
C PRO A 183 24.56 10.31 -2.55
N GLY A 184 23.47 9.56 -2.34
CA GLY A 184 23.29 8.64 -1.22
C GLY A 184 22.97 9.29 0.13
N GLY A 185 22.81 10.62 0.16
CA GLY A 185 22.32 11.38 1.31
C GLY A 185 20.83 11.15 1.54
N GLY A 186 20.35 11.49 2.74
CA GLY A 186 18.94 11.38 3.12
C GLY A 186 18.70 10.43 4.28
N THR A 187 17.49 10.51 4.82
CA THR A 187 17.05 9.70 5.96
C THR A 187 16.65 8.30 5.51
N LYS A 188 17.24 7.29 6.14
CA LYS A 188 16.96 5.85 5.85
C LYS A 188 16.47 5.14 7.08
N GLY A 189 15.57 4.20 6.88
CA GLY A 189 15.03 3.38 7.95
C GLY A 189 14.35 2.13 7.46
N SER A 190 13.74 1.40 8.39
CA SER A 190 12.91 0.24 8.06
C SER A 190 11.79 0.07 9.08
N ASN A 191 10.65 -0.42 8.61
CA ASN A 191 9.49 -0.73 9.42
C ASN A 191 9.05 -2.17 9.18
N ASP A 192 8.76 -2.89 10.25
CA ASP A 192 8.09 -4.18 10.16
C ASP A 192 6.57 -3.92 10.04
N ILE A 193 5.99 -4.37 8.94
CA ILE A 193 4.59 -4.15 8.62
C ILE A 193 3.84 -5.47 8.68
N GLU A 194 2.73 -5.49 9.38
CA GLU A 194 1.79 -6.60 9.37
C GLU A 194 0.37 -6.06 9.19
N LEU A 195 -0.23 -6.34 8.03
CA LEU A 195 -1.62 -6.02 7.72
C LEU A 195 -2.38 -7.31 7.45
N ARG A 196 -3.58 -7.44 8.03
CA ARG A 196 -4.42 -8.62 7.87
C ARG A 196 -5.87 -8.21 7.69
N ILE A 197 -6.53 -8.77 6.68
CA ILE A 197 -7.96 -8.58 6.43
C ILE A 197 -8.63 -9.96 6.35
N PRO A 198 -9.45 -10.34 7.34
CA PRO A 198 -10.28 -11.54 7.24
C PRO A 198 -11.42 -11.31 6.25
N PHE A 199 -11.80 -12.36 5.52
CA PHE A 199 -12.95 -12.31 4.60
C PHE A 199 -13.58 -13.69 4.41
N THR A 200 -14.79 -13.71 3.85
CA THR A 200 -15.55 -14.93 3.54
C THR A 200 -15.98 -14.96 2.08
N VAL A 201 -16.05 -16.16 1.53
CA VAL A 201 -16.70 -16.47 0.24
C VAL A 201 -17.93 -17.33 0.54
N GLU A 202 -19.13 -16.89 0.14
CA GLU A 202 -20.44 -17.50 0.42
C GLU A 202 -21.11 -18.11 -0.83
#